data_36b31c3120c1d041a5b762d3af978bcb
#
_entry.id   36b31c3120c1d041a5b762d3af978bcb
#
_cell.length_a   1.000
_cell.length_b   1.000
_cell.length_c   1.000
_cell.angle_alpha   90.00
_cell.angle_beta   90.00
_cell.angle_gamma   90.00
#
_symmetry.space_group_name_H-M   'P 1'
#
loop_
_entity.id
_entity.type
_entity.pdbx_description
1 polymer ?
#
loop_
_entity_poly.entity_id
_entity_poly.type
_entity_poly.pdbx_seq_one_letter_code
_entity_poly.pdbx_strand_id
1 'polypeptide(L)'
;KLMDAGAFIPLEDEIPKYENLNAMYSQVTDYLTQEDGHMYNMEIYGTMKNDVTKNPPVFECGIGFYIQKAVLAEAGYPEIHTVDEYFKIIEDYMAKYPEIDGVKTTGFEILADGWRNWALLNPVQNLLGAGNDGAIFVDQDTFETSFFQISDDAYDFYKKLNEEYHSGVVDPDTFTQDYDQYIAKLTTGTVLGFYDQNWNFSS
;
A
#
# COMPACT_ATOMS: atom_id res chain seq x y z
N LYS A 1 -0.39 -28.61 -7.65
CA LYS A 1 0.64 -29.61 -7.21
C LYS A 1 0.39 -30.14 -5.80
N LEU A 2 0.19 -29.29 -4.77
CA LEU A 2 -0.06 -29.78 -3.40
C LEU A 2 -1.50 -30.29 -3.24
N MET A 3 -2.48 -29.67 -3.87
CA MET A 3 -3.86 -30.18 -3.92
C MET A 3 -3.93 -31.52 -4.64
N ASP A 4 -3.34 -31.63 -5.83
CA ASP A 4 -3.28 -32.87 -6.60
C ASP A 4 -2.58 -34.02 -5.85
N ALA A 5 -1.66 -33.68 -4.95
CA ALA A 5 -0.98 -34.64 -4.09
C ALA A 5 -1.77 -35.02 -2.83
N GLY A 6 -2.97 -34.48 -2.64
CA GLY A 6 -3.79 -34.74 -1.45
C GLY A 6 -3.20 -34.18 -0.15
N ALA A 7 -2.41 -33.11 -0.24
CA ALA A 7 -1.78 -32.50 0.94
C ALA A 7 -2.76 -31.62 1.75
N PHE A 8 -3.91 -31.27 1.17
CA PHE A 8 -4.96 -30.49 1.82
C PHE A 8 -6.23 -31.33 1.97
N ILE A 9 -6.97 -31.05 3.03
CA ILE A 9 -8.33 -31.61 3.21
C ILE A 9 -9.36 -30.67 2.64
N PRO A 10 -10.45 -31.16 2.05
CA PRO A 10 -11.61 -30.35 1.71
C PRO A 10 -12.23 -29.72 2.95
N LEU A 11 -12.61 -28.44 2.85
CA LEU A 11 -13.11 -27.64 3.98
C LEU A 11 -14.63 -27.46 3.97
N GLU A 12 -15.31 -27.76 2.88
CA GLU A 12 -16.75 -27.58 2.77
C GLU A 12 -17.57 -28.39 3.78
N ASP A 13 -17.07 -29.55 4.22
CA ASP A 13 -17.68 -30.37 5.27
C ASP A 13 -17.21 -30.02 6.67
N GLU A 14 -16.11 -29.28 6.81
CA GLU A 14 -15.53 -28.91 8.09
C GLU A 14 -16.11 -27.56 8.59
N ILE A 15 -16.19 -26.56 7.72
CA ILE A 15 -16.65 -25.21 8.06
C ILE A 15 -18.03 -25.20 8.71
N PRO A 16 -19.05 -25.95 8.23
CA PRO A 16 -20.38 -25.95 8.85
C PRO A 16 -20.43 -26.48 10.29
N LYS A 17 -19.40 -27.18 10.74
CA LYS A 17 -19.31 -27.67 12.12
C LYS A 17 -19.06 -26.55 13.12
N TYR A 18 -18.65 -25.38 12.65
CA TYR A 18 -18.28 -24.23 13.48
C TYR A 18 -19.18 -23.05 13.11
N GLU A 19 -20.06 -22.65 14.02
CA GLU A 19 -21.09 -21.63 13.78
C GLU A 19 -20.50 -20.32 13.19
N ASN A 20 -19.43 -19.81 13.79
CA ASN A 20 -18.81 -18.56 13.35
C ASN A 20 -18.16 -18.68 11.97
N LEU A 21 -17.48 -19.80 11.68
CA LEU A 21 -16.89 -20.04 10.36
C LEU A 21 -17.99 -20.22 9.31
N ASN A 22 -19.03 -20.96 9.63
CA ASN A 22 -20.16 -21.13 8.73
C ASN A 22 -20.85 -19.79 8.41
N ALA A 23 -21.07 -18.95 9.42
CA ALA A 23 -21.66 -17.62 9.21
C ALA A 23 -20.80 -16.75 8.29
N MET A 24 -19.47 -16.85 8.40
CA MET A 24 -18.53 -16.08 7.58
C MET A 24 -18.43 -16.62 6.16
N TYR A 25 -18.16 -17.91 5.99
CA TYR A 25 -17.77 -18.48 4.70
C TYR A 25 -18.93 -19.01 3.86
N SER A 26 -20.11 -19.29 4.43
CA SER A 26 -21.27 -19.74 3.65
C SER A 26 -21.69 -18.80 2.51
N GLN A 27 -21.35 -17.52 2.65
CA GLN A 27 -21.67 -16.50 1.66
C GLN A 27 -20.72 -16.50 0.45
N VAL A 28 -19.54 -17.10 0.61
CA VAL A 28 -18.45 -17.05 -0.40
C VAL A 28 -17.95 -18.43 -0.82
N THR A 29 -18.58 -19.50 -0.32
CA THR A 29 -18.19 -20.87 -0.65
C THR A 29 -18.08 -21.12 -2.15
N ASP A 30 -19.05 -20.63 -2.95
CA ASP A 30 -19.06 -20.81 -4.39
C ASP A 30 -17.84 -20.16 -5.07
N TYR A 31 -17.33 -19.05 -4.52
CA TYR A 31 -16.16 -18.36 -5.06
C TYR A 31 -14.83 -19.02 -4.65
N LEU A 32 -14.82 -19.74 -3.53
CA LEU A 32 -13.64 -20.42 -3.02
C LEU A 32 -13.54 -21.88 -3.48
N THR A 33 -14.63 -22.40 -4.07
CA THR A 33 -14.67 -23.75 -4.62
C THR A 33 -13.82 -23.84 -5.90
N GLN A 34 -12.89 -24.75 -5.91
CA GLN A 34 -11.99 -25.00 -7.03
C GLN A 34 -12.68 -25.81 -8.13
N GLU A 35 -12.02 -25.97 -9.28
CA GLU A 35 -12.54 -26.73 -10.45
C GLU A 35 -12.89 -28.19 -10.13
N ASP A 36 -12.22 -28.77 -9.12
CA ASP A 36 -12.49 -30.14 -8.66
C ASP A 36 -13.73 -30.25 -7.74
N GLY A 37 -14.40 -29.14 -7.47
CA GLY A 37 -15.59 -29.06 -6.64
C GLY A 37 -15.34 -28.97 -5.14
N HIS A 38 -14.10 -28.78 -4.71
CA HIS A 38 -13.71 -28.70 -3.32
C HIS A 38 -13.17 -27.32 -2.94
N MET A 39 -13.33 -26.96 -1.66
CA MET A 39 -12.75 -25.76 -1.07
C MET A 39 -11.57 -26.12 -0.16
N TYR A 40 -10.39 -25.53 -0.39
CA TYR A 40 -9.15 -25.87 0.34
C TYR A 40 -8.55 -24.71 1.12
N ASN A 41 -9.09 -23.51 0.97
CA ASN A 41 -8.58 -22.33 1.64
C ASN A 41 -9.70 -21.49 2.24
N MET A 42 -9.34 -20.71 3.25
CA MET A 42 -10.16 -19.66 3.83
C MET A 42 -9.38 -18.36 3.70
N GLU A 43 -10.00 -17.35 3.09
CA GLU A 43 -9.41 -16.02 3.04
C GLU A 43 -9.26 -15.46 4.46
N ILE A 44 -8.08 -14.88 4.74
CA ILE A 44 -7.79 -14.24 6.02
C ILE A 44 -7.91 -12.71 5.96
N TYR A 45 -7.97 -12.16 4.76
CA TYR A 45 -8.20 -10.74 4.51
C TYR A 45 -9.52 -10.56 3.79
N GLY A 46 -10.26 -9.60 4.21
CA GLY A 46 -11.52 -9.26 3.59
C GLY A 46 -12.57 -8.88 4.63
N THR A 47 -13.47 -8.02 4.20
CA THR A 47 -14.64 -7.64 4.98
C THR A 47 -15.85 -8.27 4.33
N MET A 48 -16.53 -9.15 5.06
CA MET A 48 -17.77 -9.74 4.55
C MET A 48 -18.83 -8.66 4.43
N LYS A 49 -19.71 -8.78 3.43
CA LYS A 49 -20.71 -7.75 3.10
C LYS A 49 -21.53 -7.29 4.31
N ASN A 50 -21.79 -8.18 5.27
CA ASN A 50 -22.56 -7.87 6.46
C ASN A 50 -21.75 -7.31 7.62
N ASP A 51 -20.42 -7.34 7.53
CA ASP A 51 -19.51 -6.83 8.55
C ASP A 51 -19.16 -5.35 8.32
N VAL A 52 -19.52 -4.81 7.14
CA VAL A 52 -19.34 -3.39 6.84
C VAL A 52 -20.35 -2.58 7.63
N THR A 53 -19.90 -1.98 8.70
CA THR A 53 -20.70 -1.04 9.48
C THR A 53 -20.65 0.36 8.87
N LYS A 54 -21.59 1.24 9.26
CA LYS A 54 -21.58 2.65 8.82
C LYS A 54 -20.33 3.41 9.25
N ASN A 55 -19.67 2.91 10.30
CA ASN A 55 -18.41 3.45 10.80
C ASN A 55 -17.42 2.29 10.92
N PRO A 56 -16.84 1.83 9.81
CA PRO A 56 -15.80 0.81 9.88
C PRO A 56 -14.66 1.32 10.74
N PRO A 57 -14.03 0.46 11.54
CA PRO A 57 -12.84 0.87 12.28
C PRO A 57 -11.79 1.37 11.28
N VAL A 58 -11.18 2.50 11.60
CA VAL A 58 -10.02 2.95 10.85
C VAL A 58 -8.89 1.99 11.17
N PHE A 59 -8.46 1.23 10.17
CA PHE A 59 -7.30 0.37 10.33
C PHE A 59 -6.04 1.24 10.32
N GLU A 60 -5.34 1.28 11.43
CA GLU A 60 -4.08 2.03 11.56
C GLU A 60 -2.94 1.46 10.70
N CYS A 61 -3.09 0.27 10.16
CA CYS A 61 -2.09 -0.37 9.32
C CYS A 61 -2.27 -0.07 7.84
N GLY A 62 -2.95 1.02 7.53
CA GLY A 62 -3.17 1.44 6.17
C GLY A 62 -1.88 1.68 5.42
N ILE A 63 -1.94 1.41 4.14
CA ILE A 63 -0.96 1.85 3.17
C ILE A 63 -1.23 3.33 2.89
N GLY A 64 -0.18 4.13 2.69
CA GLY A 64 -0.38 5.54 2.38
C GLY A 64 0.89 6.35 2.28
N PHE A 65 0.70 7.62 1.95
CA PHE A 65 1.74 8.63 2.01
C PHE A 65 1.90 9.11 3.45
N TYR A 66 3.10 8.95 3.97
CA TYR A 66 3.48 9.43 5.30
C TYR A 66 4.31 10.70 5.17
N ILE A 67 4.14 11.62 6.09
CA ILE A 67 4.92 12.86 6.15
C ILE A 67 5.30 13.15 7.60
N GLN A 68 6.49 13.67 7.82
CA GLN A 68 6.91 14.04 9.16
C GLN A 68 6.02 15.14 9.74
N LYS A 69 5.67 15.00 11.00
CA LYS A 69 4.89 16.01 11.73
C LYS A 69 5.55 17.39 11.74
N ALA A 70 6.88 17.43 11.76
CA ALA A 70 7.64 18.69 11.71
C ALA A 70 7.43 19.41 10.37
N VAL A 71 7.36 18.68 9.25
CA VAL A 71 7.09 19.23 7.91
C VAL A 71 5.69 19.83 7.86
N LEU A 72 4.69 19.10 8.34
CA LEU A 72 3.32 19.60 8.41
C LEU A 72 3.18 20.83 9.33
N ALA A 73 3.87 20.81 10.48
CA ALA A 73 3.84 21.92 11.42
C ALA A 73 4.44 23.18 10.80
N GLU A 74 5.56 23.06 10.09
CA GLU A 74 6.20 24.19 9.40
C GLU A 74 5.27 24.77 8.32
N ALA A 75 4.54 23.93 7.62
CA ALA A 75 3.55 24.33 6.61
C ALA A 75 2.22 24.85 7.21
N GLY A 76 2.03 24.78 8.54
CA GLY A 76 0.80 25.22 9.21
C GLY A 76 -0.35 24.21 9.16
N TYR A 77 -0.06 22.92 8.98
CA TYR A 77 -1.02 21.82 8.89
C TYR A 77 -2.07 22.02 7.76
N PRO A 78 -1.64 22.24 6.52
CA PRO A 78 -2.57 22.39 5.41
C PRO A 78 -3.33 21.08 5.14
N GLU A 79 -4.51 21.20 4.53
CA GLU A 79 -5.14 20.07 3.87
C GLU A 79 -4.34 19.72 2.60
N ILE A 80 -4.07 18.44 2.37
CA ILE A 80 -3.31 17.93 1.24
C ILE A 80 -4.26 17.06 0.42
N HIS A 81 -4.56 17.47 -0.81
CA HIS A 81 -5.50 16.78 -1.69
C HIS A 81 -4.85 16.16 -2.92
N THR A 82 -3.60 16.58 -3.23
CA THR A 82 -2.90 16.14 -4.43
C THR A 82 -1.46 15.73 -4.13
N VAL A 83 -0.88 14.93 -5.02
CA VAL A 83 0.52 14.55 -4.97
C VAL A 83 1.44 15.77 -5.12
N ASP A 84 1.05 16.73 -5.95
CA ASP A 84 1.80 17.98 -6.13
C ASP A 84 1.85 18.81 -4.85
N GLU A 85 0.75 18.94 -4.15
CA GLU A 85 0.69 19.63 -2.84
C GLU A 85 1.56 18.91 -1.80
N TYR A 86 1.53 17.58 -1.80
CA TYR A 86 2.36 16.76 -0.92
C TYR A 86 3.86 17.01 -1.15
N PHE A 87 4.33 16.91 -2.41
CA PHE A 87 5.73 17.16 -2.72
C PHE A 87 6.13 18.62 -2.50
N LYS A 88 5.26 19.57 -2.82
CA LYS A 88 5.55 20.99 -2.60
C LYS A 88 5.88 21.32 -1.15
N ILE A 89 5.18 20.76 -0.19
CA ILE A 89 5.44 20.95 1.24
C ILE A 89 6.80 20.38 1.62
N ILE A 90 7.16 19.22 1.07
CA ILE A 90 8.46 18.57 1.30
C ILE A 90 9.58 19.40 0.70
N GLU A 91 9.44 19.86 -0.54
CA GLU A 91 10.41 20.73 -1.23
C GLU A 91 10.68 22.01 -0.45
N ASP A 92 9.63 22.69 0.02
CA ASP A 92 9.73 23.92 0.79
C ASP A 92 10.47 23.69 2.11
N TYR A 93 10.19 22.56 2.77
CA TYR A 93 10.89 22.19 4.00
C TYR A 93 12.36 21.87 3.73
N MET A 94 12.68 21.08 2.69
CA MET A 94 14.07 20.78 2.31
C MET A 94 14.87 22.03 1.97
N ALA A 95 14.26 22.98 1.24
CA ALA A 95 14.91 24.24 0.89
C ALA A 95 15.28 25.06 2.12
N LYS A 96 14.46 25.01 3.18
CA LYS A 96 14.67 25.71 4.43
C LYS A 96 15.61 24.96 5.39
N TYR A 97 15.50 23.63 5.41
CA TYR A 97 16.24 22.73 6.29
C TYR A 97 16.93 21.63 5.49
N PRO A 98 18.01 21.95 4.76
CA PRO A 98 18.73 20.98 3.92
C PRO A 98 19.45 19.89 4.73
N GLU A 99 19.64 20.15 6.04
CA GLU A 99 20.25 19.22 7.00
C GLU A 99 19.48 19.28 8.33
N ILE A 100 19.39 18.15 9.00
CA ILE A 100 18.89 18.00 10.37
C ILE A 100 20.01 17.34 11.17
N ASP A 101 20.46 17.99 12.25
CA ASP A 101 21.55 17.52 13.11
C ASP A 101 22.85 17.15 12.35
N GLY A 102 23.13 17.88 11.26
CA GLY A 102 24.30 17.67 10.42
C GLY A 102 24.17 16.50 9.42
N VAL A 103 22.99 15.93 9.30
CA VAL A 103 22.67 14.89 8.29
C VAL A 103 21.77 15.50 7.23
N LYS A 104 22.12 15.26 5.96
CA LYS A 104 21.32 15.73 4.81
C LYS A 104 19.90 15.19 4.89
N THR A 105 18.91 16.06 4.63
CA THR A 105 17.51 15.64 4.53
C THR A 105 17.26 14.89 3.24
N THR A 106 16.42 13.84 3.32
CA THR A 106 15.86 13.12 2.20
C THR A 106 14.39 13.51 2.08
N GLY A 107 13.97 14.06 0.95
CA GLY A 107 12.60 14.54 0.79
C GLY A 107 11.60 13.40 0.78
N PHE A 108 11.82 12.41 -0.05
CA PHE A 108 10.90 11.29 -0.19
C PHE A 108 11.65 9.97 -0.37
N GLU A 109 11.20 8.97 0.36
CA GLU A 109 11.79 7.64 0.37
C GLU A 109 10.82 6.60 -0.19
N ILE A 110 11.30 5.71 -1.04
CA ILE A 110 10.56 4.57 -1.58
C ILE A 110 11.45 3.33 -1.54
N LEU A 111 10.90 2.22 -1.09
CA LEU A 111 11.56 0.93 -1.17
C LEU A 111 11.13 0.17 -2.44
N ALA A 112 12.10 -0.16 -3.29
CA ALA A 112 11.90 -0.93 -4.51
C ALA A 112 12.63 -2.30 -4.49
N ASP A 113 12.92 -2.83 -3.29
CA ASP A 113 13.69 -4.07 -3.10
C ASP A 113 12.80 -5.32 -3.18
N GLY A 114 13.13 -6.22 -4.10
CA GLY A 114 12.54 -7.52 -4.21
C GLY A 114 11.00 -7.50 -4.31
N TRP A 115 10.33 -8.29 -3.48
CA TRP A 115 8.87 -8.34 -3.44
C TRP A 115 8.23 -7.05 -2.86
N ARG A 116 9.02 -6.22 -2.18
CA ARG A 116 8.57 -4.94 -1.63
C ARG A 116 8.43 -3.83 -2.66
N ASN A 117 8.73 -4.10 -3.94
CA ASN A 117 8.52 -3.16 -5.04
C ASN A 117 7.06 -2.68 -5.18
N TRP A 118 6.13 -3.29 -4.49
CA TRP A 118 4.75 -2.81 -4.38
C TRP A 118 4.68 -1.38 -3.82
N ALA A 119 5.62 -0.96 -2.98
CA ALA A 119 5.68 0.41 -2.47
C ALA A 119 5.88 1.45 -3.59
N LEU A 120 6.53 1.07 -4.70
CA LEU A 120 6.64 1.89 -5.90
C LEU A 120 5.39 1.80 -6.78
N LEU A 121 4.75 0.63 -6.85
CA LEU A 121 3.68 0.35 -7.82
C LEU A 121 2.28 0.71 -7.31
N ASN A 122 2.02 0.51 -6.03
CA ASN A 122 0.67 0.64 -5.45
C ASN A 122 0.19 2.08 -5.16
N PRO A 123 1.03 3.14 -5.10
CA PRO A 123 0.52 4.48 -4.87
C PRO A 123 -0.61 4.88 -5.82
N VAL A 124 -0.50 4.52 -7.09
CA VAL A 124 -1.54 4.84 -8.10
C VAL A 124 -2.88 4.19 -7.76
N GLN A 125 -2.89 2.93 -7.34
CA GLN A 125 -4.14 2.26 -6.92
C GLN A 125 -4.81 2.99 -5.77
N ASN A 126 -4.04 3.41 -4.76
CA ASN A 126 -4.58 4.13 -3.62
C ASN A 126 -5.09 5.53 -3.99
N LEU A 127 -4.41 6.23 -4.89
CA LEU A 127 -4.86 7.53 -5.40
C LEU A 127 -6.17 7.41 -6.19
N LEU A 128 -6.40 6.28 -6.85
CA LEU A 128 -7.65 5.96 -7.55
C LEU A 128 -8.76 5.41 -6.61
N GLY A 129 -8.47 5.24 -5.32
CA GLY A 129 -9.41 4.64 -4.37
C GLY A 129 -9.61 3.14 -4.53
N ALA A 130 -8.69 2.46 -5.21
CA ALA A 130 -8.73 1.01 -5.38
C ALA A 130 -8.01 0.27 -4.24
N GLY A 131 -8.31 -1.02 -4.10
CA GLY A 131 -7.53 -1.91 -3.24
C GLY A 131 -6.09 -2.06 -3.75
N ASN A 132 -5.17 -2.40 -2.86
CA ASN A 132 -3.75 -2.53 -3.18
C ASN A 132 -3.36 -3.95 -3.62
N ASP A 133 -4.24 -4.68 -4.25
CA ASP A 133 -4.04 -6.09 -4.57
C ASP A 133 -3.82 -6.31 -6.08
N GLY A 134 -2.55 -6.51 -6.43
CA GLY A 134 -2.12 -6.80 -7.79
C GLY A 134 -2.12 -5.59 -8.72
N ALA A 135 -2.19 -5.86 -10.02
CA ALA A 135 -2.07 -4.89 -11.11
C ALA A 135 -3.42 -4.52 -11.74
N ILE A 136 -4.50 -5.12 -11.26
CA ILE A 136 -5.82 -5.00 -11.85
C ILE A 136 -6.67 -4.03 -11.02
N PHE A 137 -7.15 -2.99 -11.66
CA PHE A 137 -8.22 -2.16 -11.16
C PHE A 137 -9.56 -2.79 -11.54
N VAL A 138 -10.47 -2.86 -10.59
CA VAL A 138 -11.85 -3.30 -10.79
C VAL A 138 -12.77 -2.14 -10.45
N ASP A 139 -13.49 -1.64 -11.42
CA ASP A 139 -14.53 -0.64 -11.20
C ASP A 139 -15.64 -1.27 -10.34
N GLN A 140 -15.97 -0.63 -9.23
CA GLN A 140 -16.90 -1.22 -8.25
C GLN A 140 -18.39 -1.16 -8.68
N ASP A 141 -18.71 -0.32 -9.66
CA ASP A 141 -20.08 -0.16 -10.16
C ASP A 141 -20.33 -1.03 -11.39
N THR A 142 -19.37 -1.09 -12.31
CA THR A 142 -19.52 -1.80 -13.59
C THR A 142 -18.87 -3.17 -13.60
N PHE A 143 -17.95 -3.45 -12.67
CA PHE A 143 -17.06 -4.62 -12.61
C PHE A 143 -16.14 -4.75 -13.83
N GLU A 144 -15.97 -3.67 -14.60
CA GLU A 144 -14.97 -3.62 -15.65
C GLU A 144 -13.57 -3.66 -15.07
N THR A 145 -12.68 -4.37 -15.73
CA THR A 145 -11.29 -4.53 -15.26
C THR A 145 -10.32 -3.83 -16.21
N SER A 146 -9.28 -3.22 -15.62
CA SER A 146 -8.21 -2.56 -16.37
C SER A 146 -6.87 -2.73 -15.69
N PHE A 147 -5.77 -2.57 -16.45
CA PHE A 147 -4.44 -2.46 -15.87
C PHE A 147 -4.18 -0.99 -15.49
N PHE A 148 -4.14 -0.70 -14.22
CA PHE A 148 -3.92 0.68 -13.77
C PHE A 148 -2.52 1.22 -14.13
N GLN A 149 -1.49 0.36 -14.23
CA GLN A 149 -0.11 0.80 -14.53
C GLN A 149 0.05 1.44 -15.93
N ILE A 150 -0.91 1.25 -16.82
CA ILE A 150 -0.92 1.87 -18.16
C ILE A 150 -1.97 2.97 -18.29
N SER A 151 -2.59 3.39 -17.19
CA SER A 151 -3.53 4.51 -17.17
C SER A 151 -2.83 5.86 -17.25
N ASP A 152 -3.57 6.90 -17.61
CA ASP A 152 -3.08 8.28 -17.61
C ASP A 152 -2.69 8.72 -16.19
N ASP A 153 -3.45 8.30 -15.16
CA ASP A 153 -3.14 8.57 -13.76
C ASP A 153 -1.80 7.96 -13.33
N ALA A 154 -1.51 6.72 -13.76
CA ALA A 154 -0.23 6.10 -13.53
C ALA A 154 0.90 6.86 -14.21
N TYR A 155 0.70 7.27 -15.46
CA TYR A 155 1.67 8.07 -16.19
C TYR A 155 1.96 9.40 -15.47
N ASP A 156 0.94 10.11 -15.04
CA ASP A 156 1.10 11.39 -14.34
C ASP A 156 1.82 11.23 -13.00
N PHE A 157 1.47 10.20 -12.22
CA PHE A 157 2.16 9.89 -10.97
C PHE A 157 3.64 9.56 -11.19
N TYR A 158 3.96 8.64 -12.12
CA TYR A 158 5.35 8.26 -12.35
C TYR A 158 6.16 9.36 -13.01
N LYS A 159 5.54 10.22 -13.81
CA LYS A 159 6.17 11.42 -14.34
C LYS A 159 6.54 12.38 -13.20
N LYS A 160 5.62 12.65 -12.28
CA LYS A 160 5.90 13.48 -11.10
C LYS A 160 7.01 12.88 -10.25
N LEU A 161 6.96 11.58 -9.98
CA LEU A 161 8.00 10.89 -9.22
C LEU A 161 9.38 10.97 -9.89
N ASN A 162 9.42 10.88 -11.23
CA ASN A 162 10.65 11.04 -12.02
C ASN A 162 11.19 12.47 -11.94
N GLU A 163 10.33 13.48 -12.00
CA GLU A 163 10.71 14.88 -11.81
C GLU A 163 11.33 15.10 -10.42
N GLU A 164 10.72 14.55 -9.36
CA GLU A 164 11.22 14.62 -7.99
C GLU A 164 12.53 13.84 -7.77
N TYR A 165 12.70 12.74 -8.49
CA TYR A 165 13.99 12.02 -8.50
C TYR A 165 15.11 12.88 -9.11
N HIS A 166 14.85 13.52 -10.23
CA HIS A 166 15.84 14.37 -10.90
C HIS A 166 16.09 15.70 -10.17
N SER A 167 15.12 16.20 -9.40
CA SER A 167 15.30 17.38 -8.53
C SER A 167 16.10 17.07 -7.26
N GLY A 168 16.24 15.79 -6.91
CA GLY A 168 16.93 15.32 -5.71
C GLY A 168 16.03 15.30 -4.45
N VAL A 169 14.71 15.38 -4.61
CA VAL A 169 13.73 15.20 -3.54
C VAL A 169 13.55 13.72 -3.21
N VAL A 170 13.39 12.88 -4.22
CA VAL A 170 13.38 11.41 -4.04
C VAL A 170 14.81 10.91 -3.84
N ASP A 171 14.98 10.00 -2.91
CA ASP A 171 16.28 9.40 -2.60
C ASP A 171 16.91 8.76 -3.84
N PRO A 172 18.16 9.10 -4.20
CA PRO A 172 18.84 8.52 -5.35
C PRO A 172 19.07 7.01 -5.22
N ASP A 173 19.09 6.47 -4.00
CA ASP A 173 19.31 5.04 -3.76
C ASP A 173 18.02 4.21 -3.86
N THR A 174 16.87 4.82 -4.13
CA THR A 174 15.53 4.17 -4.21
C THR A 174 15.55 2.82 -4.94
N PHE A 175 16.32 2.71 -6.02
CA PHE A 175 16.38 1.49 -6.85
C PHE A 175 17.56 0.56 -6.52
N THR A 176 18.40 0.91 -5.55
CA THR A 176 19.62 0.16 -5.23
C THR A 176 19.73 -0.23 -3.77
N GLN A 177 18.98 0.42 -2.89
CA GLN A 177 18.95 0.11 -1.47
C GLN A 177 18.17 -1.17 -1.20
N ASP A 178 18.62 -1.91 -0.18
CA ASP A 178 17.85 -3.01 0.40
C ASP A 178 16.93 -2.54 1.54
N TYR A 179 16.15 -3.47 2.08
CA TYR A 179 15.21 -3.20 3.16
C TYR A 179 15.90 -2.66 4.43
N ASP A 180 17.05 -3.21 4.81
CA ASP A 180 17.75 -2.81 6.04
C ASP A 180 18.30 -1.37 5.90
N GLN A 181 18.78 -1.00 4.72
CA GLN A 181 19.22 0.36 4.41
C GLN A 181 18.04 1.34 4.44
N TYR A 182 16.91 0.96 3.86
CA TYR A 182 15.69 1.76 3.92
C TYR A 182 15.24 2.02 5.35
N ILE A 183 15.13 1.00 6.20
CA ILE A 183 14.75 1.15 7.61
C ILE A 183 15.77 1.98 8.37
N ALA A 184 17.07 1.78 8.10
CA ALA A 184 18.11 2.60 8.71
C ALA A 184 17.95 4.10 8.40
N LYS A 185 17.62 4.45 7.15
CA LYS A 185 17.34 5.84 6.75
C LYS A 185 16.12 6.41 7.48
N LEU A 186 15.01 5.67 7.53
CA LEU A 186 13.81 6.12 8.24
C LEU A 186 14.10 6.41 9.74
N THR A 187 14.95 5.62 10.38
CA THR A 187 15.28 5.79 11.80
C THR A 187 16.16 7.02 12.09
N THR A 188 16.79 7.63 11.09
CA THR A 188 17.60 8.85 11.28
C THR A 188 16.75 10.07 11.61
N GLY A 189 15.45 10.06 11.30
CA GLY A 189 14.57 11.22 11.41
C GLY A 189 14.82 12.30 10.34
N THR A 190 15.63 12.02 9.32
CA THR A 190 15.95 12.96 8.23
C THR A 190 15.15 12.72 6.95
N VAL A 191 14.40 11.63 6.87
CA VAL A 191 13.45 11.35 5.80
C VAL A 191 12.16 12.11 6.07
N LEU A 192 11.76 13.02 5.18
CA LEU A 192 10.63 13.94 5.39
C LEU A 192 9.29 13.32 5.03
N GLY A 193 9.25 12.46 4.01
CA GLY A 193 8.07 11.74 3.59
C GLY A 193 8.42 10.41 2.96
N PHE A 194 7.46 9.50 2.91
CA PHE A 194 7.62 8.19 2.28
C PHE A 194 6.23 7.59 1.99
N TYR A 195 6.21 6.56 1.15
CA TYR A 195 5.01 5.76 0.91
C TYR A 195 5.29 4.32 1.34
N ASP A 196 4.45 3.80 2.25
CA ASP A 196 4.62 2.44 2.75
C ASP A 196 3.35 1.92 3.43
N GLN A 197 3.38 0.68 3.89
CA GLN A 197 2.42 0.08 4.82
C GLN A 197 2.97 0.08 6.24
N ASN A 198 2.13 0.41 7.21
CA ASN A 198 2.53 0.54 8.62
C ASN A 198 3.32 -0.68 9.12
N TRP A 199 2.86 -1.90 8.84
CA TRP A 199 3.52 -3.12 9.28
C TRP A 199 4.95 -3.31 8.72
N ASN A 200 5.30 -2.66 7.60
CA ASN A 200 6.60 -2.81 6.97
C ASN A 200 7.70 -1.97 7.64
N PHE A 201 7.35 -0.88 8.32
CA PHE A 201 8.33 0.02 8.95
C PHE A 201 8.13 0.19 10.46
N SER A 202 7.03 -0.29 11.06
CA SER A 202 6.70 -0.06 12.47
C SER A 202 7.09 -1.21 13.41
N SER A 203 7.75 -2.27 12.91
CA SER A 203 8.15 -3.44 13.71
C SER A 203 9.48 -3.26 14.43
#